data_0cfab6a46672ff29a35dd65368d8312f
#
_entry.id   0cfab6a46672ff29a35dd65368d8312f
#
_cell.length_a   1.000
_cell.length_b   1.000
_cell.length_c   1.000
_cell.angle_alpha   90.00
_cell.angle_beta   90.00
_cell.angle_gamma   90.00
#
_symmetry.space_group_name_H-M   'P 1'
#
loop_
_entity.id
_entity.type
_entity.pdbx_description
1 polymer ?
#
loop_
_entity_poly.entity_id
_entity_poly.type
_entity_poly.pdbx_seq_one_letter_code
_entity_poly.pdbx_strand_id
1 'polypeptide(L)'
;VIFGNHFYRTDERYPYFGSDTRSAEMLDLYAESAIRGMETGLYAYLAHPDLFMRSYGRFDGHCARISREICRRASRLHMPLEYNVSMIAYNEAHGVAGVPHPDFWRIAADEGCTAIVGIDAHDHRVLESGLYYDRAVRELAALGIPVIDTIPFFEY
;
A
#
# COMPACT_ATOMS: atom_id res chain seq x y z
N VAL A 1 11.14 9.61 -6.43
CA VAL A 1 11.46 8.33 -5.77
C VAL A 1 10.17 7.74 -5.19
N ILE A 2 10.02 6.41 -5.20
CA ILE A 2 8.87 5.67 -4.65
C ILE A 2 9.28 5.12 -3.28
N PHE A 3 8.36 5.12 -2.32
CA PHE A 3 8.61 4.57 -0.99
C PHE A 3 7.97 3.19 -0.84
N GLY A 4 8.80 2.14 -0.84
CA GLY A 4 8.39 0.79 -0.44
C GLY A 4 8.75 0.52 1.02
N ASN A 5 7.76 0.42 1.90
CA ASN A 5 7.97 0.16 3.32
C ASN A 5 8.21 -1.33 3.58
N HIS A 6 9.40 -1.81 3.19
CA HIS A 6 9.76 -3.23 3.28
C HIS A 6 10.36 -3.63 4.62
N PHE A 7 11.20 -2.77 5.21
CA PHE A 7 11.96 -3.04 6.44
C PHE A 7 11.85 -1.84 7.39
N TYR A 8 11.89 -2.11 8.71
CA TYR A 8 11.89 -1.04 9.71
C TYR A 8 13.15 -0.16 9.63
N ARG A 9 14.28 -0.78 9.29
CA ARG A 9 15.58 -0.11 9.06
C ARG A 9 16.24 -0.70 7.83
N THR A 10 17.26 -0.04 7.31
CA THR A 10 18.07 -0.54 6.18
C THR A 10 19.02 -1.68 6.56
N ASP A 11 18.96 -2.15 7.81
CA ASP A 11 19.77 -3.27 8.30
C ASP A 11 19.11 -4.59 7.92
N GLU A 12 19.80 -5.44 7.16
CA GLU A 12 19.33 -6.76 6.71
C GLU A 12 18.96 -7.72 7.83
N ARG A 13 19.35 -7.44 9.09
CA ARG A 13 18.98 -8.22 10.28
C ARG A 13 17.53 -8.00 10.72
N TYR A 14 16.86 -7.00 10.20
CA TYR A 14 15.44 -6.74 10.54
C TYR A 14 14.52 -7.54 9.62
N PRO A 15 13.37 -8.03 10.16
CA PRO A 15 12.41 -8.79 9.38
C PRO A 15 11.84 -8.01 8.18
N TYR A 16 11.48 -8.74 7.12
CA TYR A 16 10.76 -8.20 5.99
C TYR A 16 9.26 -8.13 6.32
N PHE A 17 8.67 -6.94 6.28
CA PHE A 17 7.27 -6.73 6.64
C PHE A 17 6.26 -7.57 5.85
N GLY A 18 6.57 -7.91 4.61
CA GLY A 18 5.70 -8.73 3.76
C GLY A 18 5.62 -10.21 4.15
N SER A 19 6.57 -10.75 4.96
CA SER A 19 6.57 -12.15 5.40
C SER A 19 6.55 -12.33 6.90
N ASP A 20 6.98 -11.32 7.66
CA ASP A 20 7.32 -11.49 9.06
C ASP A 20 6.44 -10.66 10.02
N THR A 21 5.47 -9.91 9.50
CA THR A 21 4.50 -9.19 10.34
C THR A 21 3.50 -10.18 10.91
N ARG A 22 3.76 -10.66 12.15
CA ARG A 22 2.97 -11.69 12.81
C ARG A 22 2.50 -11.31 14.21
N SER A 23 2.88 -10.12 14.69
CA SER A 23 2.50 -9.62 16.01
C SER A 23 2.03 -8.17 15.96
N ALA A 24 1.37 -7.72 17.02
CA ALA A 24 0.93 -6.35 17.18
C ALA A 24 2.12 -5.36 17.16
N GLU A 25 3.24 -5.73 17.78
CA GLU A 25 4.46 -4.92 17.81
C GLU A 25 5.02 -4.71 16.39
N MET A 26 4.97 -5.74 15.55
CA MET A 26 5.40 -5.62 14.15
C MET A 26 4.47 -4.71 13.34
N LEU A 27 3.17 -4.72 13.62
CA LEU A 27 2.23 -3.76 13.03
C LEU A 27 2.55 -2.32 13.44
N ASP A 28 2.88 -2.10 14.72
CA ASP A 28 3.27 -0.77 15.20
C ASP A 28 4.56 -0.28 14.55
N LEU A 29 5.56 -1.14 14.42
CA LEU A 29 6.80 -0.83 13.71
C LEU A 29 6.55 -0.53 12.23
N TYR A 30 5.64 -1.27 11.59
CA TYR A 30 5.23 -0.99 10.20
C TYR A 30 4.65 0.41 10.05
N ALA A 31 3.69 0.76 10.91
CA ALA A 31 3.05 2.07 10.88
C ALA A 31 4.04 3.21 11.16
N GLU A 32 4.89 3.05 12.19
CA GLU A 32 5.93 4.02 12.52
C GLU A 32 6.86 4.25 11.32
N SER A 33 7.35 3.18 10.71
CA SER A 33 8.24 3.25 9.55
C SER A 33 7.58 3.93 8.36
N ALA A 34 6.33 3.56 8.04
CA ALA A 34 5.56 4.15 6.95
C ALA A 34 5.35 5.66 7.16
N ILE A 35 4.93 6.07 8.36
CA ILE A 35 4.68 7.47 8.70
C ILE A 35 5.97 8.28 8.62
N ARG A 36 7.05 7.80 9.23
CA ARG A 36 8.35 8.49 9.18
C ARG A 36 8.89 8.63 7.77
N GLY A 37 8.76 7.59 6.94
CA GLY A 37 9.15 7.65 5.54
C GLY A 37 8.37 8.71 4.76
N MET A 38 7.04 8.74 4.91
CA MET A 38 6.20 9.75 4.27
C MET A 38 6.56 11.19 4.71
N GLU A 39 6.89 11.39 5.99
CA GLU A 39 7.25 12.70 6.56
C GLU A 39 8.58 13.26 6.05
N THR A 40 9.43 12.45 5.42
CA THR A 40 10.69 12.94 4.85
C THR A 40 10.49 13.89 3.68
N GLY A 41 9.33 13.83 2.99
CA GLY A 41 9.06 14.60 1.78
C GLY A 41 9.88 14.17 0.56
N LEU A 42 10.58 13.05 0.63
CA LEU A 42 11.46 12.56 -0.45
C LEU A 42 10.73 11.71 -1.49
N TYR A 43 9.52 11.27 -1.19
CA TYR A 43 8.82 10.26 -1.97
C TYR A 43 7.55 10.79 -2.63
N ALA A 44 7.27 10.30 -3.83
CA ALA A 44 6.11 10.69 -4.61
C ALA A 44 4.83 9.98 -4.18
N TYR A 45 4.94 8.74 -3.72
CA TYR A 45 3.84 7.95 -3.18
C TYR A 45 4.35 6.80 -2.29
N LEU A 46 3.44 6.23 -1.48
CA LEU A 46 3.70 5.03 -0.68
C LEU A 46 3.23 3.80 -1.45
N ALA A 47 4.17 2.92 -1.81
CA ALA A 47 3.90 1.66 -2.48
C ALA A 47 3.24 0.65 -1.53
N HIS A 48 2.29 -0.16 -2.06
CA HIS A 48 1.60 -1.25 -1.35
C HIS A 48 1.44 -0.99 0.17
N PRO A 49 0.66 0.04 0.58
CA PRO A 49 0.61 0.55 1.95
C PRO A 49 0.08 -0.47 2.98
N ASP A 50 -0.52 -1.54 2.51
CA ASP A 50 -1.09 -2.64 3.30
C ASP A 50 -0.26 -3.93 3.22
N LEU A 51 1.04 -3.83 2.86
CA LEU A 51 1.95 -4.97 2.70
C LEU A 51 1.97 -5.92 3.91
N PHE A 52 1.77 -5.40 5.13
CA PHE A 52 1.69 -6.18 6.37
C PHE A 52 0.61 -7.27 6.33
N MET A 53 -0.44 -7.09 5.51
CA MET A 53 -1.52 -8.07 5.37
C MET A 53 -1.09 -9.37 4.71
N ARG A 54 0.04 -9.40 4.00
CA ARG A 54 0.57 -10.65 3.42
C ARG A 54 0.88 -11.71 4.47
N SER A 55 1.27 -11.30 5.66
CA SER A 55 1.75 -12.23 6.69
C SER A 55 0.97 -12.17 8.01
N TYR A 56 0.21 -11.11 8.26
CA TYR A 56 -0.56 -11.01 9.50
C TYR A 56 -1.79 -11.91 9.52
N GLY A 57 -2.40 -12.20 8.38
CA GLY A 57 -3.40 -13.25 8.17
C GLY A 57 -4.82 -12.94 8.65
N ARG A 58 -5.07 -11.80 9.29
CA ARG A 58 -6.40 -11.33 9.71
C ARG A 58 -6.46 -9.81 9.78
N PHE A 59 -7.61 -9.23 9.48
CA PHE A 59 -7.82 -7.80 9.68
C PHE A 59 -8.59 -7.59 10.99
N ASP A 60 -7.89 -7.20 12.04
CA ASP A 60 -8.44 -6.97 13.37
C ASP A 60 -8.43 -5.47 13.74
N GLY A 61 -8.84 -5.18 14.99
CA GLY A 61 -8.86 -3.79 15.49
C GLY A 61 -7.49 -3.11 15.49
N HIS A 62 -6.41 -3.88 15.61
CA HIS A 62 -5.05 -3.35 15.54
C HIS A 62 -4.70 -2.93 14.11
N CYS A 63 -5.00 -3.80 13.13
CA CYS A 63 -4.88 -3.46 11.71
C CYS A 63 -5.67 -2.21 11.36
N ALA A 64 -6.93 -2.12 11.81
CA ALA A 64 -7.78 -0.95 11.55
C ALA A 64 -7.18 0.34 12.13
N ARG A 65 -6.58 0.28 13.33
CA ARG A 65 -5.91 1.42 13.96
C ARG A 65 -4.71 1.90 13.15
N ILE A 66 -3.76 1.01 12.86
CA ILE A 66 -2.56 1.40 12.12
C ILE A 66 -2.87 1.84 10.69
N SER A 67 -3.84 1.20 10.04
CA SER A 67 -4.30 1.62 8.70
C SER A 67 -4.83 3.05 8.73
N ARG A 68 -5.63 3.40 9.76
CA ARG A 68 -6.16 4.75 9.93
C ARG A 68 -5.05 5.78 10.19
N GLU A 69 -4.04 5.43 10.98
CA GLU A 69 -2.88 6.30 11.24
C GLU A 69 -2.09 6.59 9.96
N ILE A 70 -1.81 5.54 9.16
CA ILE A 70 -1.12 5.65 7.87
C ILE A 70 -1.95 6.49 6.89
N CYS A 71 -3.22 6.17 6.71
CA CYS A 71 -4.11 6.86 5.78
C CYS A 71 -4.30 8.34 6.14
N ARG A 72 -4.49 8.67 7.42
CA ARG A 72 -4.54 10.06 7.89
C ARG A 72 -3.27 10.84 7.59
N ARG A 73 -2.13 10.21 7.76
CA ARG A 73 -0.85 10.86 7.45
C ARG A 73 -0.71 11.07 5.95
N ALA A 74 -1.00 10.07 5.15
CA ALA A 74 -0.96 10.16 3.68
C ALA A 74 -1.90 11.28 3.17
N SER A 75 -3.14 11.31 3.64
CA SER A 75 -4.12 12.33 3.28
C SER A 75 -3.64 13.75 3.63
N ARG A 76 -3.10 13.96 4.85
CA ARG A 76 -2.57 15.26 5.28
C ARG A 76 -1.34 15.73 4.49
N LEU A 77 -0.54 14.80 4.02
CA LEU A 77 0.65 15.07 3.21
C LEU A 77 0.33 15.14 1.71
N HIS A 78 -0.93 14.92 1.32
CA HIS A 78 -1.34 14.76 -0.07
C HIS A 78 -0.52 13.71 -0.82
N MET A 79 -0.06 12.67 -0.10
CA MET A 79 0.72 11.58 -0.65
C MET A 79 -0.20 10.47 -1.13
N PRO A 80 -0.18 10.12 -2.43
CA PRO A 80 -0.97 9.03 -2.95
C PRO A 80 -0.53 7.68 -2.36
N LEU A 81 -1.49 6.76 -2.25
CA LEU A 81 -1.26 5.37 -1.88
C LEU A 81 -1.33 4.48 -3.11
N GLU A 82 -0.41 3.55 -3.26
CA GLU A 82 -0.42 2.63 -4.40
C GLU A 82 -1.40 1.48 -4.20
N TYR A 83 -2.35 1.35 -5.13
CA TYR A 83 -3.16 0.14 -5.29
C TYR A 83 -2.41 -0.82 -6.22
N ASN A 84 -1.80 -1.86 -5.63
CA ASN A 84 -0.85 -2.72 -6.35
C ASN A 84 -1.55 -3.85 -7.09
N VAL A 85 -1.51 -3.84 -8.43
CA VAL A 85 -2.22 -4.84 -9.26
C VAL A 85 -1.49 -6.17 -9.38
N SER A 86 -0.17 -6.22 -9.21
CA SER A 86 0.58 -7.49 -9.22
C SER A 86 0.13 -8.41 -8.10
N MET A 87 -0.22 -7.81 -6.96
CA MET A 87 -0.72 -8.56 -5.81
C MET A 87 -2.12 -9.13 -6.05
N ILE A 88 -2.95 -8.48 -6.86
CA ILE A 88 -4.26 -9.02 -7.25
C ILE A 88 -4.06 -10.33 -8.01
N ALA A 89 -3.18 -10.33 -9.02
CA ALA A 89 -2.86 -11.51 -9.80
C ALA A 89 -2.31 -12.65 -8.92
N TYR A 90 -1.44 -12.31 -7.97
CA TYR A 90 -0.91 -13.28 -7.00
C TYR A 90 -2.03 -13.86 -6.12
N ASN A 91 -2.92 -13.04 -5.58
CA ASN A 91 -4.02 -13.46 -4.73
C ASN A 91 -4.96 -14.43 -5.47
N GLU A 92 -5.30 -14.13 -6.72
CA GLU A 92 -6.15 -15.00 -7.54
C GLU A 92 -5.49 -16.34 -7.83
N ALA A 93 -4.21 -16.32 -8.20
CA ALA A 93 -3.47 -17.54 -8.50
C ALA A 93 -3.35 -18.50 -7.29
N HIS A 94 -3.35 -17.95 -6.06
CA HIS A 94 -3.12 -18.71 -4.84
C HIS A 94 -4.37 -18.83 -3.95
N GLY A 95 -5.50 -18.23 -4.33
CA GLY A 95 -6.74 -18.27 -3.56
C GLY A 95 -6.64 -17.60 -2.18
N VAL A 96 -5.82 -16.55 -2.07
CA VAL A 96 -5.60 -15.82 -0.82
C VAL A 96 -6.14 -14.39 -0.89
N ALA A 97 -6.60 -13.85 0.23
CA ALA A 97 -6.97 -12.45 0.37
C ALA A 97 -5.85 -11.74 1.15
N GLY A 98 -4.98 -11.06 0.43
CA GLY A 98 -3.83 -10.39 1.04
C GLY A 98 -3.82 -8.90 0.73
N VAL A 99 -3.05 -8.50 -0.24
CA VAL A 99 -2.83 -7.12 -0.69
C VAL A 99 -3.28 -7.01 -2.15
N PRO A 100 -4.08 -6.02 -2.56
CA PRO A 100 -4.73 -4.99 -1.73
C PRO A 100 -5.81 -5.55 -0.82
N HIS A 101 -5.86 -5.11 0.46
CA HIS A 101 -6.83 -5.61 1.42
C HIS A 101 -8.08 -4.70 1.46
N PRO A 102 -9.30 -5.23 1.27
CA PRO A 102 -10.49 -4.41 1.12
C PRO A 102 -10.78 -3.52 2.34
N ASP A 103 -10.52 -3.99 3.57
CA ASP A 103 -10.76 -3.18 4.76
C ASP A 103 -9.76 -2.03 4.93
N PHE A 104 -8.50 -2.22 4.51
CA PHE A 104 -7.55 -1.12 4.43
C PHE A 104 -8.04 -0.02 3.49
N TRP A 105 -8.51 -0.40 2.31
CA TRP A 105 -8.93 0.55 1.28
C TRP A 105 -10.26 1.24 1.61
N ARG A 106 -11.15 0.60 2.39
CA ARG A 106 -12.30 1.30 2.98
C ARG A 106 -11.87 2.40 3.94
N ILE A 107 -10.87 2.11 4.80
CA ILE A 107 -10.30 3.12 5.69
C ILE A 107 -9.62 4.24 4.89
N ALA A 108 -8.92 3.92 3.80
CA ALA A 108 -8.32 4.94 2.94
C ALA A 108 -9.37 5.87 2.33
N ALA A 109 -10.53 5.33 1.93
CA ALA A 109 -11.66 6.13 1.46
C ALA A 109 -12.21 7.04 2.57
N ASP A 110 -12.44 6.50 3.77
CA ASP A 110 -12.94 7.26 4.93
C ASP A 110 -12.01 8.41 5.32
N GLU A 111 -10.71 8.23 5.18
CA GLU A 111 -9.70 9.24 5.52
C GLU A 111 -9.37 10.20 4.35
N GLY A 112 -10.07 10.07 3.22
CA GLY A 112 -9.93 10.96 2.06
C GLY A 112 -8.59 10.84 1.32
N CYS A 113 -8.05 9.63 1.26
CA CYS A 113 -6.82 9.37 0.49
C CYS A 113 -7.06 9.45 -1.01
N THR A 114 -5.98 9.71 -1.75
CA THR A 114 -5.90 9.50 -3.19
C THR A 114 -5.10 8.25 -3.50
N ALA A 115 -5.33 7.64 -4.65
CA ALA A 115 -4.62 6.45 -5.06
C ALA A 115 -3.88 6.64 -6.38
N ILE A 116 -2.82 5.87 -6.56
CA ILE A 116 -2.19 5.59 -7.85
C ILE A 116 -2.27 4.08 -8.09
N VAL A 117 -2.57 3.66 -9.30
CA VAL A 117 -2.55 2.24 -9.65
C VAL A 117 -1.14 1.87 -10.09
N GLY A 118 -0.48 1.03 -9.30
CA GLY A 118 0.88 0.56 -9.56
C GLY A 118 0.93 -0.90 -9.95
N ILE A 119 1.86 -1.25 -10.82
CA ILE A 119 2.00 -2.61 -11.33
C ILE A 119 3.08 -3.38 -10.57
N ASP A 120 4.15 -2.70 -10.12
CA ASP A 120 5.31 -3.32 -9.45
C ASP A 120 5.79 -4.61 -10.17
N ALA A 121 5.97 -4.47 -11.49
CA ALA A 121 6.16 -5.60 -12.38
C ALA A 121 7.53 -6.26 -12.18
N HIS A 122 7.51 -7.53 -11.77
CA HIS A 122 8.68 -8.40 -11.71
C HIS A 122 8.73 -9.37 -12.90
N ASP A 123 7.69 -9.38 -13.74
CA ASP A 123 7.57 -10.15 -14.97
C ASP A 123 6.95 -9.26 -16.05
N HIS A 124 7.60 -9.17 -17.22
CA HIS A 124 7.13 -8.32 -18.32
C HIS A 124 5.72 -8.68 -18.81
N ARG A 125 5.30 -9.93 -18.66
CA ARG A 125 3.96 -10.40 -19.06
C ARG A 125 2.83 -9.72 -18.29
N VAL A 126 3.11 -9.21 -17.10
CA VAL A 126 2.13 -8.45 -16.31
C VAL A 126 1.80 -7.11 -16.99
N LEU A 127 2.72 -6.57 -17.78
CA LEU A 127 2.55 -5.32 -18.53
C LEU A 127 1.72 -5.50 -19.82
N GLU A 128 1.52 -6.72 -20.29
CA GLU A 128 0.82 -7.01 -21.55
C GLU A 128 -0.70 -6.98 -21.39
N SER A 129 -1.23 -6.99 -20.17
CA SER A 129 -2.66 -7.01 -19.90
C SER A 129 -3.10 -5.83 -19.03
N GLY A 130 -4.04 -5.03 -19.54
CA GLY A 130 -4.71 -3.98 -18.77
C GLY A 130 -5.79 -4.50 -17.80
N LEU A 131 -6.08 -5.80 -17.75
CA LEU A 131 -7.20 -6.37 -17.00
C LEU A 131 -7.22 -5.99 -15.52
N TYR A 132 -6.09 -6.13 -14.86
CA TYR A 132 -5.99 -5.80 -13.44
C TYR A 132 -5.96 -4.29 -13.18
N TYR A 133 -5.42 -3.52 -14.10
CA TYR A 133 -5.48 -2.06 -14.05
C TYR A 133 -6.93 -1.57 -14.11
N ASP A 134 -7.69 -1.99 -15.10
CA ASP A 134 -9.11 -1.63 -15.25
C ASP A 134 -9.95 -2.07 -14.05
N ARG A 135 -9.62 -3.23 -13.47
CA ARG A 135 -10.26 -3.71 -12.25
C ARG A 135 -9.95 -2.80 -11.07
N ALA A 136 -8.69 -2.46 -10.85
CA ALA A 136 -8.27 -1.56 -9.76
C ALA A 136 -8.98 -0.20 -9.85
N VAL A 137 -9.02 0.38 -11.05
CA VAL A 137 -9.73 1.65 -11.28
C VAL A 137 -11.21 1.56 -10.91
N ARG A 138 -11.90 0.47 -11.30
CA ARG A 138 -13.31 0.25 -10.93
C ARG A 138 -13.50 0.06 -9.42
N GLU A 139 -12.63 -0.70 -8.76
CA GLU A 139 -12.70 -0.93 -7.30
C GLU A 139 -12.48 0.36 -6.52
N LEU A 140 -11.49 1.16 -6.91
CA LEU A 140 -11.22 2.47 -6.30
C LEU A 140 -12.37 3.46 -6.55
N ALA A 141 -12.92 3.49 -7.75
CA ALA A 141 -14.07 4.33 -8.07
C ALA A 141 -15.32 3.95 -7.24
N ALA A 142 -15.54 2.65 -7.04
CA ALA A 142 -16.64 2.15 -6.19
C ALA A 142 -16.48 2.56 -4.71
N LEU A 143 -15.25 2.76 -4.24
CA LEU A 143 -14.94 3.28 -2.92
C LEU A 143 -14.95 4.83 -2.85
N GLY A 144 -15.07 5.50 -3.98
CA GLY A 144 -14.98 6.97 -4.07
C GLY A 144 -13.56 7.52 -3.89
N ILE A 145 -12.53 6.70 -4.09
CA ILE A 145 -11.12 7.12 -3.99
C ILE A 145 -10.67 7.71 -5.34
N PRO A 146 -10.24 8.97 -5.38
CA PRO A 146 -9.69 9.56 -6.60
C PRO A 146 -8.40 8.85 -7.03
N VAL A 147 -8.34 8.45 -8.29
CA VAL A 147 -7.13 7.89 -8.90
C VAL A 147 -6.38 9.01 -9.61
N ILE A 148 -5.09 9.15 -9.30
CA ILE A 148 -4.19 10.03 -10.02
C ILE A 148 -3.36 9.21 -11.01
N ASP A 149 -3.19 9.71 -12.20
CA ASP A 149 -2.46 9.06 -13.30
C ASP A 149 -1.13 9.76 -13.62
N THR A 150 -0.89 10.92 -13.01
CA THR A 150 0.33 11.70 -13.17
C THR A 150 0.89 12.13 -11.82
N ILE A 151 2.21 11.98 -11.67
CA ILE A 151 2.94 12.44 -10.48
C ILE A 151 3.69 13.72 -10.88
N PRO A 152 3.51 14.83 -10.14
CA PRO A 152 4.32 16.02 -10.39
C PRO A 152 5.78 15.70 -10.08
N PHE A 153 6.65 15.84 -11.06
CA PHE A 153 8.09 15.79 -10.82
C PHE A 153 8.52 17.08 -10.13
N PHE A 154 9.31 16.96 -9.08
CA PHE A 154 9.92 18.12 -8.45
C PHE A 154 10.91 18.73 -9.46
N GLU A 155 10.67 19.96 -9.89
CA GLU A 155 11.68 20.78 -10.53
C GLU A 155 12.65 21.24 -9.44
N TYR A 156 13.93 20.90 -9.58
CA TYR A 156 15.00 21.33 -8.69
C TYR A 156 15.49 22.72 -9.10
#